data_4441f52fde97e8f46119b8527b276f54
#
_entry.id   4441f52fde97e8f46119b8527b276f54
#
_cell.length_a   1.000
_cell.length_b   1.000
_cell.length_c   1.000
_cell.angle_alpha   90.00
_cell.angle_beta   90.00
_cell.angle_gamma   90.00
#
_symmetry.space_group_name_H-M   'P 1'
#
loop_
_entity.id
_entity.type
_entity.pdbx_description
1 polymer ?
#
loop_
_entity_poly.entity_id
_entity_poly.type
_entity_poly.pdbx_seq_one_letter_code
_entity_poly.pdbx_strand_id
1 'polypeptide(L)'
;MATIRAAFNQLRRLRAVELQLLVTVLLFFAAGYLLVIVATGQSELQTTLSGLARLLWPSSLPLLLFLAISLGLSWRSPTADQLILPLVALLAGLSLMMTARLEPGLNQIAICSNAAGDRFPCYEGIAAKQTLWVTLGTVIMATILFTPLDRICIRLFRLSFIDVLDHYRYLWLSLGLLLILATFIFGVDPNGSGVRVWFNLGLFYFQPSELLKIILVIFMASYLNEYREIVQSSYRLGPLKLPPLPYIAPLIIMWGIAMLTIVFQRDLGAALLLFGVFLAMLYVATGRGLYVFVGMAAFAGGAYLLYRFLPIVALRVSVWLDPWATAQGSGYQIVQAIYALASGGIFGAGLGRGVPEYVPAVHTDFIFVAIGEEMGLAGTLAVLIAYMLLIFRGYHVALTIPGRFRGFEQLLVVGLTSIIAVQSFIILGGNLRLIPLTGITLPFISYGGSSIVINFLIIGLLLRISISDKTF
;
A
#
# COMPACT_ATOMS: atom_id res chain seq x y z
N MET A 1 21.93 15.23 -41.55
CA MET A 1 22.19 15.89 -40.24
C MET A 1 20.90 16.36 -39.52
N ALA A 2 19.87 16.88 -40.21
CA ALA A 2 18.59 17.29 -39.58
C ALA A 2 17.81 16.11 -38.96
N THR A 3 17.77 14.96 -39.62
CA THR A 3 17.11 13.73 -39.12
C THR A 3 17.79 13.16 -37.88
N ILE A 4 19.12 13.22 -37.80
CA ILE A 4 19.88 12.77 -36.63
C ILE A 4 19.68 13.72 -35.44
N ARG A 5 19.65 15.05 -35.70
CA ARG A 5 19.31 16.04 -34.65
C ARG A 5 17.86 15.93 -34.18
N ALA A 6 16.92 15.63 -35.04
CA ALA A 6 15.53 15.38 -34.67
C ALA A 6 15.39 14.11 -33.81
N ALA A 7 16.07 13.02 -34.18
CA ALA A 7 16.14 11.79 -33.40
C ALA A 7 16.84 12.01 -32.03
N PHE A 8 17.92 12.79 -32.00
CA PHE A 8 18.62 13.15 -30.75
C PHE A 8 17.78 14.05 -29.84
N ASN A 9 16.98 14.98 -30.42
CA ASN A 9 16.05 15.79 -29.67
C ASN A 9 14.82 15.02 -29.21
N GLN A 10 14.38 13.98 -29.93
CA GLN A 10 13.38 13.02 -29.46
C GLN A 10 13.92 12.14 -28.34
N LEU A 11 15.19 11.68 -28.42
CA LEU A 11 15.84 10.93 -27.33
C LEU A 11 16.05 11.78 -26.06
N ARG A 12 16.26 13.09 -26.18
CA ARG A 12 16.29 14.01 -25.03
C ARG A 12 14.93 14.20 -24.36
N ARG A 13 13.82 13.90 -25.06
CA ARG A 13 12.46 13.91 -24.48
C ARG A 13 12.15 12.61 -23.72
N LEU A 14 12.90 11.54 -23.97
CA LEU A 14 12.76 10.31 -23.20
C LEU A 14 13.22 10.57 -21.76
N ARG A 15 12.44 10.09 -20.82
CA ARG A 15 12.75 10.07 -19.39
C ARG A 15 13.85 9.00 -19.16
N ALA A 16 15.08 9.33 -19.56
CA ALA A 16 16.17 8.35 -19.71
C ALA A 16 16.48 7.63 -18.39
N VAL A 17 16.47 8.36 -17.26
CA VAL A 17 16.72 7.77 -15.94
C VAL A 17 15.63 6.78 -15.56
N GLU A 18 14.38 7.13 -15.75
CA GLU A 18 13.25 6.25 -15.48
C GLU A 18 13.29 4.99 -16.34
N LEU A 19 13.55 5.14 -17.63
CA LEU A 19 13.62 4.01 -18.56
C LEU A 19 14.77 3.07 -18.21
N GLN A 20 15.96 3.60 -17.89
CA GLN A 20 17.11 2.80 -17.46
C GLN A 20 16.79 2.02 -16.19
N LEU A 21 16.18 2.66 -15.19
CA LEU A 21 15.79 2.00 -13.95
C LEU A 21 14.75 0.91 -14.20
N LEU A 22 13.73 1.16 -15.05
CA LEU A 22 12.72 0.15 -15.40
C LEU A 22 13.33 -1.05 -16.14
N VAL A 23 14.25 -0.81 -17.06
CA VAL A 23 14.96 -1.90 -17.75
C VAL A 23 15.80 -2.71 -16.74
N THR A 24 16.48 -2.05 -15.81
CA THR A 24 17.24 -2.73 -14.74
C THR A 24 16.31 -3.58 -13.88
N VAL A 25 15.13 -3.05 -13.50
CA VAL A 25 14.10 -3.78 -12.76
C VAL A 25 13.63 -5.02 -13.53
N LEU A 26 13.35 -4.89 -14.83
CA LEU A 26 12.95 -6.01 -15.68
C LEU A 26 14.03 -7.10 -15.76
N LEU A 27 15.29 -6.72 -15.94
CA LEU A 27 16.41 -7.66 -15.99
C LEU A 27 16.60 -8.37 -14.64
N PHE A 28 16.46 -7.63 -13.53
CA PHE A 28 16.52 -8.20 -12.18
C PHE A 28 15.45 -9.27 -11.97
N PHE A 29 14.21 -8.99 -12.38
CA PHE A 29 13.12 -9.97 -12.23
C PHE A 29 13.22 -11.13 -13.19
N ALA A 30 13.68 -10.92 -14.42
CA ALA A 30 13.95 -12.02 -15.34
C ALA A 30 14.98 -13.00 -14.76
N ALA A 31 16.06 -12.47 -14.18
CA ALA A 31 17.07 -13.29 -13.49
C ALA A 31 16.49 -13.97 -12.22
N GLY A 32 15.72 -13.26 -11.40
CA GLY A 32 15.08 -13.80 -10.20
C GLY A 32 14.11 -14.93 -10.52
N TYR A 33 13.25 -14.78 -11.53
CA TYR A 33 12.34 -15.83 -11.97
C TYR A 33 13.10 -17.05 -12.51
N LEU A 34 14.18 -16.87 -13.25
CA LEU A 34 15.02 -17.99 -13.69
C LEU A 34 15.60 -18.76 -12.50
N LEU A 35 16.07 -18.05 -11.47
CA LEU A 35 16.57 -18.69 -10.25
C LEU A 35 15.48 -19.47 -9.52
N VAL A 36 14.27 -18.90 -9.39
CA VAL A 36 13.13 -19.60 -8.77
C VAL A 36 12.78 -20.89 -9.55
N ILE A 37 12.71 -20.83 -10.87
CA ILE A 37 12.43 -21.99 -11.72
C ILE A 37 13.47 -23.09 -11.51
N VAL A 38 14.76 -22.73 -11.53
CA VAL A 38 15.85 -23.70 -11.33
C VAL A 38 15.80 -24.29 -9.93
N ALA A 39 15.51 -23.50 -8.89
CA ALA A 39 15.48 -23.96 -7.51
C ALA A 39 14.26 -24.85 -7.19
N THR A 40 13.09 -24.58 -7.79
CA THR A 40 11.86 -25.38 -7.54
C THR A 40 11.80 -26.70 -8.29
N GLY A 41 12.82 -27.04 -9.09
CA GLY A 41 12.93 -28.36 -9.74
C GLY A 41 11.87 -28.66 -10.79
N GLN A 42 11.18 -27.65 -11.34
CA GLN A 42 10.21 -27.82 -12.42
C GLN A 42 10.90 -28.17 -13.77
N SER A 43 11.76 -29.20 -13.71
CA SER A 43 12.73 -29.55 -14.76
C SER A 43 12.11 -29.99 -16.09
N GLU A 44 10.90 -30.54 -16.12
CA GLU A 44 10.27 -31.01 -17.35
C GLU A 44 9.74 -29.86 -18.26
N LEU A 45 9.37 -28.70 -17.68
CA LEU A 45 8.99 -27.49 -18.44
C LEU A 45 10.20 -26.67 -18.92
N GLN A 46 11.39 -26.95 -18.37
CA GLN A 46 12.58 -26.11 -18.52
C GLN A 46 13.33 -26.29 -19.83
N THR A 47 13.14 -27.41 -20.52
CA THR A 47 13.92 -27.73 -21.73
C THR A 47 13.41 -27.07 -23.00
N THR A 48 12.25 -26.44 -22.97
CA THR A 48 11.66 -25.82 -24.16
C THR A 48 11.48 -24.31 -23.94
N LEU A 49 12.00 -23.47 -24.85
CA LEU A 49 11.80 -22.01 -24.87
C LEU A 49 10.31 -21.62 -24.73
N SER A 50 9.41 -22.42 -25.26
CA SER A 50 7.95 -22.25 -25.15
C SER A 50 7.42 -22.46 -23.73
N GLY A 51 8.03 -23.34 -22.92
CA GLY A 51 7.68 -23.58 -21.53
C GLY A 51 8.10 -22.40 -20.66
N LEU A 52 9.32 -21.90 -20.83
CA LEU A 52 9.81 -20.68 -20.19
C LEU A 52 8.94 -19.47 -20.55
N ALA A 53 8.57 -19.30 -21.80
CA ALA A 53 7.70 -18.21 -22.23
C ALA A 53 6.31 -18.28 -21.56
N ARG A 54 5.71 -19.47 -21.45
CA ARG A 54 4.41 -19.68 -20.79
C ARG A 54 4.45 -19.34 -19.30
N LEU A 55 5.57 -19.62 -18.63
CA LEU A 55 5.74 -19.34 -17.19
C LEU A 55 6.02 -17.85 -16.93
N LEU A 56 6.83 -17.21 -17.78
CA LEU A 56 7.19 -15.79 -17.65
C LEU A 56 6.10 -14.84 -18.16
N TRP A 57 5.29 -15.28 -19.12
CA TRP A 57 4.31 -14.41 -19.80
C TRP A 57 3.31 -13.75 -18.86
N PRO A 58 2.64 -14.45 -17.92
CA PRO A 58 1.68 -13.80 -17.03
C PRO A 58 2.32 -12.71 -16.17
N SER A 59 3.51 -12.98 -15.62
CA SER A 59 4.21 -12.07 -14.71
C SER A 59 4.91 -10.92 -15.45
N SER A 60 5.27 -11.11 -16.73
CA SER A 60 5.90 -10.07 -17.54
C SER A 60 4.91 -8.98 -17.97
N LEU A 61 3.63 -9.31 -18.13
CA LEU A 61 2.61 -8.37 -18.62
C LEU A 61 2.53 -7.08 -17.79
N PRO A 62 2.36 -7.10 -16.45
CA PRO A 62 2.31 -5.87 -15.69
C PRO A 62 3.63 -5.09 -15.75
N LEU A 63 4.77 -5.77 -15.80
CA LEU A 63 6.08 -5.11 -15.92
C LEU A 63 6.26 -4.41 -17.28
N LEU A 64 5.76 -5.00 -18.36
CA LEU A 64 5.73 -4.36 -19.68
C LEU A 64 4.77 -3.16 -19.71
N LEU A 65 3.66 -3.21 -18.98
CA LEU A 65 2.76 -2.07 -18.84
C LEU A 65 3.45 -0.88 -18.16
N PHE A 66 4.34 -1.10 -17.19
CA PHE A 66 5.15 -0.02 -16.61
C PHE A 66 6.03 0.66 -17.66
N LEU A 67 6.65 -0.10 -18.57
CA LEU A 67 7.40 0.48 -19.70
C LEU A 67 6.48 1.29 -20.62
N ALA A 68 5.31 0.76 -20.95
CA ALA A 68 4.33 1.47 -21.78
C ALA A 68 3.89 2.79 -21.13
N ILE A 69 3.65 2.79 -19.80
CA ILE A 69 3.32 4.01 -19.05
C ILE A 69 4.48 5.00 -19.08
N SER A 70 5.72 4.56 -18.88
CA SER A 70 6.92 5.42 -18.95
C SER A 70 7.07 6.07 -20.32
N LEU A 71 6.88 5.31 -21.39
CA LEU A 71 6.90 5.83 -22.76
C LEU A 71 5.77 6.85 -22.98
N GLY A 72 4.56 6.56 -22.50
CA GLY A 72 3.42 7.48 -22.56
C GLY A 72 3.67 8.77 -21.77
N LEU A 73 4.26 8.69 -20.58
CA LEU A 73 4.65 9.85 -19.77
C LEU A 73 5.77 10.66 -20.45
N SER A 74 6.72 10.01 -21.10
CA SER A 74 7.78 10.68 -21.86
C SER A 74 7.21 11.54 -22.98
N TRP A 75 6.10 11.09 -23.58
CA TRP A 75 5.43 11.81 -24.67
C TRP A 75 4.56 12.95 -24.17
N ARG A 76 3.79 12.72 -23.09
CA ARG A 76 2.75 13.64 -22.62
C ARG A 76 3.22 14.59 -21.51
N SER A 77 4.12 14.14 -20.65
CA SER A 77 4.48 14.85 -19.42
C SER A 77 5.90 14.53 -18.97
N PRO A 78 6.93 15.02 -19.69
CA PRO A 78 8.32 14.69 -19.39
C PRO A 78 8.79 15.21 -18.03
N THR A 79 8.03 16.10 -17.39
CA THR A 79 8.36 16.76 -16.13
C THR A 79 7.89 16.01 -14.87
N ALA A 80 7.06 14.95 -15.02
CA ALA A 80 6.63 14.13 -13.89
C ALA A 80 7.84 13.49 -13.17
N ASP A 81 7.65 13.12 -11.90
CA ASP A 81 8.69 12.43 -11.13
C ASP A 81 9.15 11.14 -11.81
N GLN A 82 10.47 10.95 -11.94
CA GLN A 82 11.05 9.82 -12.69
C GLN A 82 11.39 8.62 -11.80
N LEU A 83 11.33 8.73 -10.46
CA LEU A 83 11.71 7.66 -9.54
C LEU A 83 10.52 6.88 -9.01
N ILE A 84 9.34 7.49 -8.92
CA ILE A 84 8.15 6.84 -8.34
C ILE A 84 7.79 5.58 -9.13
N LEU A 85 7.71 5.67 -10.45
CA LEU A 85 7.28 4.55 -11.30
C LEU A 85 8.23 3.34 -11.24
N PRO A 86 9.56 3.48 -11.35
CA PRO A 86 10.50 2.36 -11.19
C PRO A 86 10.49 1.74 -9.80
N LEU A 87 10.34 2.55 -8.74
CA LEU A 87 10.25 2.03 -7.37
C LEU A 87 8.99 1.18 -7.16
N VAL A 88 7.85 1.63 -7.69
CA VAL A 88 6.60 0.85 -7.64
C VAL A 88 6.72 -0.41 -8.49
N ALA A 89 7.36 -0.35 -9.65
CA ALA A 89 7.63 -1.52 -10.49
C ALA A 89 8.53 -2.53 -9.78
N LEU A 90 9.55 -2.07 -9.04
CA LEU A 90 10.41 -2.91 -8.22
C LEU A 90 9.61 -3.64 -7.13
N LEU A 91 8.81 -2.91 -6.34
CA LEU A 91 8.02 -3.50 -5.27
C LEU A 91 6.95 -4.48 -5.80
N ALA A 92 6.25 -4.12 -6.89
CA ALA A 92 5.27 -4.98 -7.54
C ALA A 92 5.91 -6.23 -8.17
N GLY A 93 7.10 -6.09 -8.75
CA GLY A 93 7.87 -7.21 -9.28
C GLY A 93 8.28 -8.19 -8.19
N LEU A 94 8.74 -7.69 -7.02
CA LEU A 94 9.00 -8.54 -5.85
C LEU A 94 7.76 -9.29 -5.41
N SER A 95 6.58 -8.66 -5.40
CA SER A 95 5.32 -9.31 -5.13
C SER A 95 5.05 -10.49 -6.06
N LEU A 96 5.17 -10.26 -7.38
CA LEU A 96 4.94 -11.30 -8.39
C LEU A 96 5.93 -12.46 -8.25
N MET A 97 7.20 -12.16 -8.04
CA MET A 97 8.25 -13.16 -7.88
C MET A 97 8.03 -14.00 -6.62
N MET A 98 7.78 -13.34 -5.47
CA MET A 98 7.60 -14.05 -4.20
C MET A 98 6.31 -14.86 -4.16
N THR A 99 5.20 -14.37 -4.73
CA THR A 99 3.96 -15.16 -4.80
C THR A 99 4.11 -16.39 -5.69
N ALA A 100 4.80 -16.26 -6.83
CA ALA A 100 5.11 -17.39 -7.69
C ALA A 100 6.02 -18.43 -7.00
N ARG A 101 6.98 -17.95 -6.19
CA ARG A 101 7.87 -18.79 -5.39
C ARG A 101 7.14 -19.54 -4.26
N LEU A 102 6.21 -18.85 -3.58
CA LEU A 102 5.53 -19.40 -2.41
C LEU A 102 4.41 -20.39 -2.76
N GLU A 103 3.76 -20.24 -3.92
CA GLU A 103 2.58 -21.03 -4.28
C GLU A 103 2.80 -22.55 -4.22
N PRO A 104 3.90 -23.12 -4.79
CA PRO A 104 4.12 -24.57 -4.74
C PRO A 104 4.27 -25.13 -3.32
N GLY A 105 5.05 -24.43 -2.46
CA GLY A 105 5.28 -24.85 -1.08
C GLY A 105 4.00 -24.74 -0.23
N LEU A 106 3.25 -23.64 -0.37
CA LEU A 106 1.98 -23.44 0.32
C LEU A 106 0.95 -24.52 -0.05
N ASN A 107 0.89 -24.92 -1.31
CA ASN A 107 -0.02 -25.97 -1.79
C ASN A 107 0.34 -27.38 -1.29
N GLN A 108 1.58 -27.61 -0.90
CA GLN A 108 2.00 -28.88 -0.26
C GLN A 108 1.58 -28.95 1.21
N ILE A 109 1.60 -27.80 1.92
CA ILE A 109 1.33 -27.76 3.36
C ILE A 109 -0.17 -27.62 3.65
N ALA A 110 -0.88 -26.79 2.86
CA ALA A 110 -2.28 -26.45 3.11
C ALA A 110 -3.21 -27.12 2.10
N ILE A 111 -3.94 -28.10 2.58
CA ILE A 111 -4.97 -28.81 1.80
C ILE A 111 -6.35 -28.43 2.34
N CYS A 112 -7.17 -27.85 1.46
CA CYS A 112 -8.57 -27.52 1.71
C CYS A 112 -9.49 -28.65 1.27
N SER A 113 -10.71 -28.68 1.83
CA SER A 113 -11.78 -29.55 1.36
C SER A 113 -13.04 -28.72 1.05
N ASN A 114 -13.76 -29.11 -0.01
CA ASN A 114 -15.08 -28.52 -0.32
C ASN A 114 -16.18 -29.22 0.47
N ALA A 115 -17.42 -28.73 0.35
CA ALA A 115 -18.59 -29.33 0.99
C ALA A 115 -18.88 -30.78 0.53
N ALA A 116 -18.35 -31.19 -0.63
CA ALA A 116 -18.46 -32.55 -1.16
C ALA A 116 -17.36 -33.49 -0.64
N GLY A 117 -16.38 -32.96 0.14
CA GLY A 117 -15.27 -33.73 0.70
C GLY A 117 -14.04 -33.87 -0.22
N ASP A 118 -14.06 -33.25 -1.42
CA ASP A 118 -12.90 -33.27 -2.31
C ASP A 118 -11.78 -32.41 -1.72
N ARG A 119 -10.56 -32.92 -1.76
CA ARG A 119 -9.37 -32.23 -1.29
C ARG A 119 -8.69 -31.50 -2.44
N PHE A 120 -8.36 -30.24 -2.23
CA PHE A 120 -7.64 -29.40 -3.20
C PHE A 120 -6.64 -28.47 -2.50
N PRO A 121 -5.58 -28.01 -3.21
CA PRO A 121 -4.65 -27.04 -2.65
C PRO A 121 -5.33 -25.73 -2.30
N CYS A 122 -5.14 -25.22 -1.08
CA CYS A 122 -5.81 -23.99 -0.61
C CYS A 122 -5.37 -22.73 -1.37
N TYR A 123 -4.15 -22.74 -1.89
CA TYR A 123 -3.49 -21.57 -2.48
C TYR A 123 -3.30 -21.69 -3.99
N GLU A 124 -4.00 -22.60 -4.65
CA GLU A 124 -3.92 -22.77 -6.09
C GLU A 124 -4.26 -21.48 -6.83
N GLY A 125 -3.36 -21.07 -7.73
CA GLY A 125 -3.51 -19.89 -8.58
C GLY A 125 -3.31 -18.54 -7.85
N ILE A 126 -2.69 -18.50 -6.67
CA ILE A 126 -2.43 -17.20 -5.99
C ILE A 126 -1.48 -16.32 -6.81
N ALA A 127 -0.48 -16.89 -7.48
CA ALA A 127 0.43 -16.14 -8.35
C ALA A 127 -0.29 -15.55 -9.57
N ALA A 128 -1.19 -16.33 -10.18
CA ALA A 128 -2.02 -15.84 -11.30
C ALA A 128 -2.98 -14.74 -10.85
N LYS A 129 -3.64 -14.91 -9.69
CA LYS A 129 -4.51 -13.88 -9.10
C LYS A 129 -3.72 -12.62 -8.75
N GLN A 130 -2.52 -12.75 -8.20
CA GLN A 130 -1.65 -11.60 -7.91
C GLN A 130 -1.25 -10.85 -9.17
N THR A 131 -0.88 -11.58 -10.24
CA THR A 131 -0.59 -11.00 -11.55
C THR A 131 -1.79 -10.22 -12.10
N LEU A 132 -2.99 -10.76 -11.97
CA LEU A 132 -4.23 -10.09 -12.37
C LEU A 132 -4.43 -8.79 -11.57
N TRP A 133 -4.24 -8.81 -10.25
CA TRP A 133 -4.40 -7.63 -9.41
C TRP A 133 -3.37 -6.53 -9.71
N VAL A 134 -2.11 -6.91 -9.90
CA VAL A 134 -1.06 -5.95 -10.28
C VAL A 134 -1.34 -5.38 -11.67
N THR A 135 -1.78 -6.20 -12.62
CA THR A 135 -2.16 -5.75 -13.96
C THR A 135 -3.35 -4.77 -13.90
N LEU A 136 -4.42 -5.14 -13.18
CA LEU A 136 -5.59 -4.28 -12.99
C LEU A 136 -5.22 -2.94 -12.33
N GLY A 137 -4.41 -3.00 -11.27
CA GLY A 137 -3.92 -1.81 -10.59
C GLY A 137 -3.09 -0.91 -11.52
N THR A 138 -2.19 -1.50 -12.31
CA THR A 138 -1.38 -0.77 -13.31
C THR A 138 -2.25 -0.14 -14.39
N VAL A 139 -3.30 -0.83 -14.86
CA VAL A 139 -4.28 -0.28 -15.82
C VAL A 139 -5.07 0.87 -15.21
N ILE A 140 -5.51 0.76 -13.95
CA ILE A 140 -6.20 1.85 -13.25
C ILE A 140 -5.28 3.07 -13.12
N MET A 141 -4.02 2.87 -12.72
CA MET A 141 -3.02 3.92 -12.68
C MET A 141 -2.84 4.58 -14.05
N ALA A 142 -2.71 3.80 -15.13
CA ALA A 142 -2.61 4.31 -16.49
C ALA A 142 -3.86 5.10 -16.89
N THR A 143 -5.05 4.63 -16.54
CA THR A 143 -6.32 5.31 -16.81
C THR A 143 -6.34 6.70 -16.15
N ILE A 144 -5.92 6.81 -14.89
CA ILE A 144 -5.83 8.09 -14.18
C ILE A 144 -4.86 9.04 -14.88
N LEU A 145 -3.73 8.53 -15.37
CA LEU A 145 -2.68 9.34 -15.97
C LEU A 145 -3.04 9.83 -17.38
N PHE A 146 -3.63 8.95 -18.20
CA PHE A 146 -3.79 9.22 -19.63
C PHE A 146 -5.20 9.65 -20.04
N THR A 147 -6.23 9.33 -19.24
CA THR A 147 -7.60 9.80 -19.53
C THR A 147 -7.70 11.30 -19.29
N PRO A 148 -8.36 12.05 -20.18
CA PRO A 148 -8.56 13.49 -20.00
C PRO A 148 -9.68 13.75 -18.97
N LEU A 149 -9.46 13.31 -17.70
CA LEU A 149 -10.43 13.41 -16.61
C LEU A 149 -10.90 14.86 -16.40
N ASP A 150 -10.00 15.84 -16.58
CA ASP A 150 -10.37 17.24 -16.44
C ASP A 150 -11.43 17.66 -17.48
N ARG A 151 -11.29 17.22 -18.75
CA ARG A 151 -12.29 17.50 -19.80
C ARG A 151 -13.64 16.85 -19.47
N ILE A 152 -13.61 15.63 -18.93
CA ILE A 152 -14.83 14.91 -18.53
C ILE A 152 -15.50 15.63 -17.36
N CYS A 153 -14.74 15.96 -16.31
CA CYS A 153 -15.25 16.65 -15.14
C CYS A 153 -15.73 18.07 -15.46
N ILE A 154 -15.03 18.83 -16.29
CA ILE A 154 -15.47 20.16 -16.74
C ILE A 154 -16.79 20.07 -17.53
N ARG A 155 -16.96 19.03 -18.36
CA ARG A 155 -18.22 18.84 -19.12
C ARG A 155 -19.41 18.49 -18.22
N LEU A 156 -19.17 17.66 -17.16
CA LEU A 156 -20.23 17.17 -16.27
C LEU A 156 -20.51 18.10 -15.10
N PHE A 157 -19.45 18.65 -14.48
CA PHE A 157 -19.52 19.40 -13.22
C PHE A 157 -19.06 20.83 -13.33
N ARG A 158 -18.51 21.26 -14.48
CA ARG A 158 -17.85 22.58 -14.71
C ARG A 158 -16.66 22.85 -13.79
N LEU A 159 -16.05 21.80 -13.27
CA LEU A 159 -14.89 21.83 -12.36
C LEU A 159 -13.79 20.93 -12.92
N SER A 160 -12.52 21.19 -12.59
CA SER A 160 -11.44 20.25 -12.90
C SER A 160 -11.60 18.96 -12.07
N PHE A 161 -10.89 17.88 -12.44
CA PHE A 161 -10.95 16.63 -11.69
C PHE A 161 -10.55 16.81 -10.22
N ILE A 162 -9.51 17.58 -9.97
CA ILE A 162 -9.02 17.85 -8.60
C ILE A 162 -10.02 18.71 -7.83
N ASP A 163 -10.61 19.73 -8.49
CA ASP A 163 -11.64 20.57 -7.86
C ASP A 163 -12.92 19.79 -7.53
N VAL A 164 -13.27 18.76 -8.31
CA VAL A 164 -14.39 17.85 -7.98
C VAL A 164 -14.12 17.10 -6.69
N LEU A 165 -12.88 16.64 -6.47
CA LEU A 165 -12.50 15.97 -5.22
C LEU A 165 -12.61 16.91 -4.02
N ASP A 166 -12.17 18.15 -4.17
CA ASP A 166 -12.23 19.18 -3.12
C ASP A 166 -13.68 19.63 -2.84
N HIS A 167 -14.42 19.99 -3.89
CA HIS A 167 -15.76 20.55 -3.76
C HIS A 167 -16.78 19.58 -3.13
N TYR A 168 -16.75 18.30 -3.54
CA TYR A 168 -17.70 17.27 -3.07
C TYR A 168 -17.18 16.46 -1.87
N ARG A 169 -16.31 17.01 -1.02
CA ARG A 169 -15.66 16.33 0.11
C ARG A 169 -16.62 15.62 1.07
N TYR A 170 -17.77 16.23 1.39
CA TYR A 170 -18.77 15.63 2.27
C TYR A 170 -19.53 14.47 1.60
N LEU A 171 -19.73 14.56 0.27
CA LEU A 171 -20.33 13.46 -0.48
C LEU A 171 -19.41 12.25 -0.48
N TRP A 172 -18.11 12.45 -0.74
CA TRP A 172 -17.11 11.40 -0.68
C TRP A 172 -17.05 10.76 0.70
N LEU A 173 -17.02 11.57 1.76
CA LEU A 173 -16.99 11.07 3.14
C LEU A 173 -18.26 10.27 3.46
N SER A 174 -19.43 10.78 3.10
CA SER A 174 -20.71 10.09 3.34
C SER A 174 -20.76 8.75 2.61
N LEU A 175 -20.28 8.70 1.36
CA LEU A 175 -20.18 7.45 0.58
C LEU A 175 -19.23 6.46 1.25
N GLY A 176 -18.06 6.90 1.70
CA GLY A 176 -17.08 6.07 2.39
C GLY A 176 -17.62 5.49 3.70
N LEU A 177 -18.26 6.32 4.52
CA LEU A 177 -18.91 5.87 5.76
C LEU A 177 -20.06 4.88 5.48
N LEU A 178 -20.87 5.16 4.48
CA LEU A 178 -21.96 4.27 4.07
C LEU A 178 -21.44 2.91 3.61
N LEU A 179 -20.34 2.88 2.84
CA LEU A 179 -19.70 1.64 2.41
C LEU A 179 -19.20 0.81 3.59
N ILE A 180 -18.57 1.46 4.59
CA ILE A 180 -18.12 0.74 5.78
C ILE A 180 -19.31 0.26 6.63
N LEU A 181 -20.32 1.10 6.84
CA LEU A 181 -21.51 0.68 7.57
C LEU A 181 -22.22 -0.47 6.87
N ALA A 182 -22.25 -0.50 5.53
CA ALA A 182 -22.82 -1.58 4.77
C ALA A 182 -22.12 -2.94 5.01
N THR A 183 -20.84 -2.97 5.47
CA THR A 183 -20.19 -4.24 5.81
C THR A 183 -20.78 -4.93 7.04
N PHE A 184 -21.46 -4.21 7.94
CA PHE A 184 -22.16 -4.85 9.05
C PHE A 184 -23.35 -5.70 8.59
N ILE A 185 -23.95 -5.34 7.43
CA ILE A 185 -25.13 -6.03 6.87
C ILE A 185 -24.71 -7.06 5.82
N PHE A 186 -23.85 -6.65 4.88
CA PHE A 186 -23.47 -7.43 3.69
C PHE A 186 -22.05 -8.02 3.78
N GLY A 187 -21.33 -7.76 4.89
CA GLY A 187 -19.96 -8.22 5.06
C GLY A 187 -19.88 -9.73 5.19
N VAL A 188 -18.86 -10.30 4.57
CA VAL A 188 -18.49 -11.73 4.66
C VAL A 188 -17.12 -11.88 5.30
N ASP A 189 -16.86 -13.05 5.85
CA ASP A 189 -15.58 -13.45 6.41
C ASP A 189 -15.03 -14.64 5.60
N PRO A 190 -14.21 -14.39 4.58
CA PRO A 190 -13.64 -15.46 3.74
C PRO A 190 -12.68 -16.38 4.49
N ASN A 191 -12.07 -15.89 5.58
CA ASN A 191 -11.00 -16.58 6.28
C ASN A 191 -11.46 -17.26 7.59
N GLY A 192 -12.75 -17.14 7.97
CA GLY A 192 -13.26 -17.70 9.22
C GLY A 192 -12.69 -17.02 10.48
N SER A 193 -12.18 -15.80 10.35
CA SER A 193 -11.57 -15.03 11.45
C SER A 193 -12.58 -14.44 12.43
N GLY A 194 -13.87 -14.53 12.14
CA GLY A 194 -14.97 -13.89 12.88
C GLY A 194 -15.13 -12.40 12.55
N VAL A 195 -14.40 -11.86 11.57
CA VAL A 195 -14.40 -10.45 11.18
C VAL A 195 -14.99 -10.27 9.78
N ARG A 196 -16.17 -9.65 9.70
CA ARG A 196 -16.93 -9.47 8.44
C ARG A 196 -16.63 -8.10 7.82
N VAL A 197 -15.49 -7.94 7.17
CA VAL A 197 -15.03 -6.66 6.58
C VAL A 197 -14.95 -6.68 5.06
N TRP A 198 -15.30 -7.80 4.42
CA TRP A 198 -15.19 -8.00 2.99
C TRP A 198 -16.55 -8.04 2.31
N PHE A 199 -16.66 -7.44 1.13
CA PHE A 199 -17.79 -7.68 0.23
C PHE A 199 -17.44 -8.78 -0.75
N ASN A 200 -18.34 -9.75 -0.90
CA ASN A 200 -18.23 -10.75 -1.94
C ASN A 200 -18.88 -10.20 -3.23
N LEU A 201 -18.05 -9.88 -4.23
CA LEU A 201 -18.51 -9.41 -5.54
C LEU A 201 -18.61 -10.55 -6.57
N GLY A 202 -18.59 -11.80 -6.12
CA GLY A 202 -18.65 -13.00 -6.94
C GLY A 202 -17.27 -13.41 -7.47
N LEU A 203 -16.61 -12.57 -8.21
CA LEU A 203 -15.28 -12.83 -8.78
C LEU A 203 -14.13 -12.57 -7.77
N PHE A 204 -14.35 -11.70 -6.81
CA PHE A 204 -13.34 -11.32 -5.82
C PHE A 204 -13.95 -10.72 -4.55
N TYR A 205 -13.14 -10.67 -3.51
CA TYR A 205 -13.49 -9.99 -2.27
C TYR A 205 -12.92 -8.58 -2.28
N PHE A 206 -13.79 -7.60 -1.98
CA PHE A 206 -13.42 -6.18 -1.87
C PHE A 206 -13.50 -5.73 -0.42
N GLN A 207 -12.45 -5.06 0.07
CA GLN A 207 -12.41 -4.50 1.42
C GLN A 207 -12.66 -2.98 1.38
N PRO A 208 -13.81 -2.49 1.85
CA PRO A 208 -14.16 -1.07 1.79
C PRO A 208 -13.23 -0.15 2.59
N SER A 209 -12.59 -0.64 3.66
CA SER A 209 -11.63 0.15 4.44
C SER A 209 -10.41 0.57 3.62
N GLU A 210 -10.06 -0.19 2.56
CA GLU A 210 -8.99 0.19 1.63
C GLU A 210 -9.35 1.46 0.84
N LEU A 211 -10.59 1.60 0.38
CA LEU A 211 -11.07 2.79 -0.32
C LEU A 211 -11.28 3.97 0.66
N LEU A 212 -11.78 3.69 1.86
CA LEU A 212 -12.04 4.71 2.86
C LEU A 212 -10.79 5.51 3.22
N LYS A 213 -9.61 4.91 3.27
CA LYS A 213 -8.37 5.63 3.58
C LYS A 213 -8.07 6.76 2.58
N ILE A 214 -8.34 6.57 1.28
CA ILE A 214 -8.22 7.63 0.27
C ILE A 214 -9.31 8.69 0.48
N ILE A 215 -10.54 8.28 0.69
CA ILE A 215 -11.68 9.17 0.91
C ILE A 215 -11.46 10.06 2.12
N LEU A 216 -10.97 9.50 3.23
CA LEU A 216 -10.64 10.28 4.44
C LEU A 216 -9.49 11.26 4.18
N VAL A 217 -8.48 10.87 3.41
CA VAL A 217 -7.40 11.79 3.03
C VAL A 217 -7.92 12.94 2.16
N ILE A 218 -8.80 12.67 1.18
CA ILE A 218 -9.44 13.72 0.36
C ILE A 218 -10.23 14.69 1.27
N PHE A 219 -11.07 14.15 2.15
CA PHE A 219 -11.84 14.96 3.10
C PHE A 219 -10.93 15.80 3.99
N MET A 220 -9.91 15.20 4.59
CA MET A 220 -8.98 15.90 5.48
C MET A 220 -8.18 16.97 4.75
N ALA A 221 -7.68 16.67 3.54
CA ALA A 221 -6.92 17.62 2.74
C ALA A 221 -7.77 18.87 2.41
N SER A 222 -9.01 18.65 2.00
CA SER A 222 -9.96 19.70 1.70
C SER A 222 -10.33 20.54 2.94
N TYR A 223 -10.68 19.85 4.03
CA TYR A 223 -11.07 20.51 5.27
C TYR A 223 -9.92 21.32 5.89
N LEU A 224 -8.74 20.72 5.99
CA LEU A 224 -7.56 21.41 6.55
C LEU A 224 -7.08 22.57 5.67
N ASN A 225 -7.26 22.47 4.34
CA ASN A 225 -6.93 23.57 3.45
C ASN A 225 -7.87 24.77 3.63
N GLU A 226 -9.18 24.54 3.72
CA GLU A 226 -10.19 25.58 3.92
C GLU A 226 -10.01 26.34 5.24
N TYR A 227 -9.73 25.60 6.32
CA TYR A 227 -9.59 26.19 7.66
C TYR A 227 -8.14 26.40 8.10
N ARG A 228 -7.18 26.35 7.14
CA ARG A 228 -5.73 26.39 7.45
C ARG A 228 -5.35 27.63 8.29
N GLU A 229 -5.76 28.82 7.88
CA GLU A 229 -5.42 30.06 8.59
C GLU A 229 -6.03 30.11 9.99
N ILE A 230 -7.26 29.60 10.15
CA ILE A 230 -7.97 29.58 11.41
C ILE A 230 -7.37 28.55 12.36
N VAL A 231 -7.06 27.36 11.84
CA VAL A 231 -6.44 26.27 12.65
C VAL A 231 -5.01 26.63 13.06
N GLN A 232 -4.32 27.44 12.27
CA GLN A 232 -3.02 27.99 12.63
C GLN A 232 -3.14 29.15 13.62
N SER A 233 -4.28 29.88 13.68
CA SER A 233 -4.54 30.86 14.73
C SER A 233 -4.71 30.13 16.06
N SER A 234 -4.30 30.75 17.17
CA SER A 234 -4.39 30.15 18.49
C SER A 234 -5.09 31.03 19.45
N TYR A 235 -6.04 30.48 20.20
CA TYR A 235 -6.48 31.10 21.46
C TYR A 235 -5.44 30.82 22.53
N ARG A 236 -5.00 31.88 23.22
CA ARG A 236 -4.12 31.75 24.38
C ARG A 236 -4.97 31.44 25.61
N LEU A 237 -4.88 30.23 26.10
CA LEU A 237 -5.39 29.85 27.42
C LEU A 237 -4.17 29.73 28.35
N GLY A 238 -3.74 30.86 28.94
CA GLY A 238 -2.50 30.92 29.71
C GLY A 238 -1.26 30.63 28.86
N PRO A 239 -0.35 29.74 29.28
CA PRO A 239 0.84 29.36 28.50
C PRO A 239 0.53 28.44 27.32
N LEU A 240 -0.66 27.81 27.27
CA LEU A 240 -1.06 26.88 26.23
C LEU A 240 -1.75 27.61 25.08
N LYS A 241 -1.23 27.39 23.86
CA LYS A 241 -1.85 27.82 22.62
C LYS A 241 -2.76 26.69 22.12
N LEU A 242 -4.04 26.79 22.44
CA LEU A 242 -5.04 25.81 21.98
C LEU A 242 -5.60 26.17 20.60
N PRO A 243 -5.94 25.16 19.79
CA PRO A 243 -6.64 25.39 18.53
C PRO A 243 -8.06 25.91 18.80
N PRO A 244 -8.67 26.62 17.84
CA PRO A 244 -10.06 26.97 17.92
C PRO A 244 -10.93 25.71 17.83
N LEU A 245 -11.37 25.19 18.98
CA LEU A 245 -12.16 23.96 19.09
C LEU A 245 -13.34 23.88 18.10
N PRO A 246 -14.11 24.95 17.82
CA PRO A 246 -15.22 24.89 16.86
C PRO A 246 -14.82 24.43 15.45
N TYR A 247 -13.58 24.68 15.05
CA TYR A 247 -13.08 24.32 13.72
C TYR A 247 -12.37 22.97 13.68
N ILE A 248 -11.87 22.48 14.80
CA ILE A 248 -11.25 21.13 14.85
C ILE A 248 -12.27 20.06 15.24
N ALA A 249 -13.30 20.41 16.03
CA ALA A 249 -14.30 19.47 16.49
C ALA A 249 -15.03 18.71 15.33
N PRO A 250 -15.50 19.36 14.25
CA PRO A 250 -16.12 18.64 13.14
C PRO A 250 -15.17 17.64 12.47
N LEU A 251 -13.89 18.01 12.30
CA LEU A 251 -12.88 17.12 11.76
C LEU A 251 -12.67 15.88 12.63
N ILE A 252 -12.52 16.09 13.97
CA ILE A 252 -12.36 15.00 14.94
C ILE A 252 -13.60 14.12 14.99
N ILE A 253 -14.81 14.70 14.95
CA ILE A 253 -16.06 13.95 15.02
C ILE A 253 -16.19 13.05 13.77
N MET A 254 -16.02 13.59 12.57
CA MET A 254 -16.17 12.84 11.33
C MET A 254 -15.11 11.75 11.17
N TRP A 255 -13.84 12.09 11.50
CA TRP A 255 -12.78 11.12 11.56
C TRP A 255 -13.03 10.07 12.66
N GLY A 256 -13.48 10.51 13.84
CA GLY A 256 -13.79 9.65 14.97
C GLY A 256 -14.89 8.65 14.68
N ILE A 257 -15.93 9.02 13.94
CA ILE A 257 -16.99 8.10 13.49
C ILE A 257 -16.39 7.00 12.61
N ALA A 258 -15.58 7.36 11.62
CA ALA A 258 -14.90 6.38 10.77
C ALA A 258 -14.00 5.45 11.57
N MET A 259 -13.19 6.01 12.48
CA MET A 259 -12.29 5.29 13.36
C MET A 259 -13.04 4.31 14.26
N LEU A 260 -14.12 4.79 14.91
CA LEU A 260 -14.93 4.00 15.80
C LEU A 260 -15.56 2.81 15.06
N THR A 261 -16.10 3.03 13.85
CA THR A 261 -16.67 1.98 13.00
C THR A 261 -15.66 0.87 12.71
N ILE A 262 -14.41 1.24 12.36
CA ILE A 262 -13.33 0.29 12.07
C ILE A 262 -12.90 -0.48 13.32
N VAL A 263 -12.85 0.19 14.49
CA VAL A 263 -12.56 -0.45 15.78
C VAL A 263 -13.65 -1.47 16.14
N PHE A 264 -14.93 -1.16 15.91
CA PHE A 264 -16.03 -2.11 16.09
C PHE A 264 -15.94 -3.31 15.15
N GLN A 265 -15.43 -3.12 13.94
CA GLN A 265 -15.14 -4.21 13.00
C GLN A 265 -13.91 -5.04 13.40
N ARG A 266 -13.21 -4.67 14.47
CA ARG A 266 -11.97 -5.31 14.95
C ARG A 266 -10.79 -5.24 13.97
N ASP A 267 -10.84 -4.32 13.01
CA ASP A 267 -9.75 -4.04 12.07
C ASP A 267 -8.80 -3.01 12.69
N LEU A 268 -8.06 -3.45 13.71
CA LEU A 268 -7.16 -2.59 14.47
C LEU A 268 -5.99 -2.06 13.63
N GLY A 269 -5.61 -2.81 12.59
CA GLY A 269 -4.55 -2.41 11.66
C GLY A 269 -4.95 -1.18 10.83
N ALA A 270 -6.14 -1.21 10.22
CA ALA A 270 -6.68 -0.06 9.50
C ALA A 270 -6.93 1.13 10.43
N ALA A 271 -7.38 0.89 11.67
CA ALA A 271 -7.56 1.93 12.67
C ALA A 271 -6.22 2.64 13.00
N LEU A 272 -5.16 1.88 13.25
CA LEU A 272 -3.82 2.44 13.52
C LEU A 272 -3.27 3.21 12.32
N LEU A 273 -3.48 2.70 11.10
CA LEU A 273 -3.09 3.38 9.87
C LEU A 273 -3.79 4.73 9.74
N LEU A 274 -5.10 4.77 9.86
CA LEU A 274 -5.87 6.00 9.72
C LEU A 274 -5.54 7.02 10.81
N PHE A 275 -5.26 6.56 12.03
CA PHE A 275 -4.79 7.40 13.10
C PHE A 275 -3.44 8.04 12.78
N GLY A 276 -2.47 7.26 12.31
CA GLY A 276 -1.15 7.76 11.91
C GLY A 276 -1.22 8.78 10.78
N VAL A 277 -2.05 8.51 9.76
CA VAL A 277 -2.28 9.43 8.63
C VAL A 277 -2.93 10.74 9.12
N PHE A 278 -3.92 10.64 10.02
CA PHE A 278 -4.56 11.80 10.62
C PHE A 278 -3.54 12.71 11.32
N LEU A 279 -2.69 12.15 12.17
CA LEU A 279 -1.67 12.92 12.88
C LEU A 279 -0.64 13.55 11.94
N ALA A 280 -0.20 12.80 10.93
CA ALA A 280 0.74 13.30 9.92
C ALA A 280 0.16 14.50 9.14
N MET A 281 -1.08 14.39 8.67
CA MET A 281 -1.75 15.47 7.94
C MET A 281 -2.03 16.68 8.85
N LEU A 282 -2.46 16.46 10.08
CA LEU A 282 -2.70 17.52 11.05
C LEU A 282 -1.40 18.27 11.37
N TYR A 283 -0.29 17.54 11.54
CA TYR A 283 1.02 18.14 11.75
C TYR A 283 1.46 19.02 10.58
N VAL A 284 1.38 18.49 9.36
CA VAL A 284 1.81 19.23 8.15
C VAL A 284 0.93 20.47 7.92
N ALA A 285 -0.37 20.36 8.15
CA ALA A 285 -1.29 21.48 7.97
C ALA A 285 -1.09 22.59 9.00
N THR A 286 -0.75 22.23 10.25
CA THR A 286 -0.70 23.19 11.39
C THR A 286 0.73 23.65 11.72
N GLY A 287 1.74 22.83 11.43
CA GLY A 287 3.12 23.04 11.85
C GLY A 287 3.36 22.89 13.37
N ARG A 288 2.41 22.29 14.11
CA ARG A 288 2.46 22.24 15.59
C ARG A 288 2.63 20.83 16.11
N GLY A 289 3.79 20.56 16.70
CA GLY A 289 4.08 19.29 17.36
C GLY A 289 3.17 18.96 18.55
N LEU A 290 2.55 19.97 19.16
CA LEU A 290 1.61 19.77 20.26
C LEU A 290 0.44 18.86 19.89
N TYR A 291 -0.12 18.97 18.68
CA TYR A 291 -1.21 18.11 18.22
C TYR A 291 -0.76 16.65 18.09
N VAL A 292 0.46 16.42 17.64
CA VAL A 292 1.04 15.08 17.58
C VAL A 292 1.21 14.53 18.98
N PHE A 293 1.74 15.32 19.91
CA PHE A 293 1.91 14.90 21.31
C PHE A 293 0.57 14.55 21.98
N VAL A 294 -0.43 15.43 21.87
CA VAL A 294 -1.77 15.19 22.42
C VAL A 294 -2.43 13.98 21.77
N GLY A 295 -2.30 13.85 20.43
CA GLY A 295 -2.79 12.69 19.71
C GLY A 295 -2.11 11.40 20.17
N MET A 296 -0.80 11.37 20.29
CA MET A 296 -0.08 10.19 20.79
C MET A 296 -0.45 9.83 22.23
N ALA A 297 -0.68 10.83 23.10
CA ALA A 297 -1.18 10.60 24.45
C ALA A 297 -2.60 10.01 24.44
N ALA A 298 -3.49 10.55 23.59
CA ALA A 298 -4.84 10.01 23.39
C ALA A 298 -4.80 8.58 22.83
N PHE A 299 -3.89 8.31 21.89
CA PHE A 299 -3.66 6.96 21.36
C PHE A 299 -3.20 5.99 22.45
N ALA A 300 -2.22 6.38 23.27
CA ALA A 300 -1.73 5.54 24.35
C ALA A 300 -2.85 5.22 25.36
N GLY A 301 -3.67 6.23 25.72
CA GLY A 301 -4.86 6.04 26.56
C GLY A 301 -5.90 5.12 25.92
N GLY A 302 -6.22 5.32 24.64
CA GLY A 302 -7.14 4.48 23.88
C GLY A 302 -6.63 3.04 23.74
N ALA A 303 -5.35 2.85 23.41
CA ALA A 303 -4.71 1.53 23.31
C ALA A 303 -4.74 0.80 24.66
N TYR A 304 -4.50 1.51 25.77
CA TYR A 304 -4.62 0.93 27.12
C TYR A 304 -6.06 0.49 27.44
N LEU A 305 -7.06 1.31 27.07
CA LEU A 305 -8.47 0.93 27.25
C LEU A 305 -8.81 -0.28 26.40
N LEU A 306 -8.42 -0.31 25.10
CA LEU A 306 -8.65 -1.47 24.24
C LEU A 306 -7.96 -2.74 24.78
N TYR A 307 -6.74 -2.60 25.31
CA TYR A 307 -6.03 -3.70 25.98
C TYR A 307 -6.82 -4.27 27.17
N ARG A 308 -7.46 -3.38 27.96
CA ARG A 308 -8.24 -3.80 29.16
C ARG A 308 -9.58 -4.43 28.79
N PHE A 309 -10.23 -4.00 27.71
CA PHE A 309 -11.61 -4.40 27.39
C PHE A 309 -11.72 -5.36 26.22
N LEU A 310 -10.72 -5.48 25.34
CA LEU A 310 -10.77 -6.35 24.18
C LEU A 310 -9.78 -7.52 24.33
N PRO A 311 -10.24 -8.76 24.52
CA PRO A 311 -9.36 -9.92 24.68
C PRO A 311 -8.41 -10.13 23.49
N ILE A 312 -8.84 -9.79 22.28
CA ILE A 312 -8.00 -9.92 21.08
C ILE A 312 -6.79 -8.97 21.12
N VAL A 313 -6.94 -7.77 21.70
CA VAL A 313 -5.84 -6.82 21.87
C VAL A 313 -4.89 -7.32 22.94
N ALA A 314 -5.42 -7.78 24.05
CA ALA A 314 -4.63 -8.36 25.15
C ALA A 314 -3.81 -9.57 24.66
N LEU A 315 -4.41 -10.44 23.84
CA LEU A 315 -3.72 -11.58 23.21
C LEU A 315 -2.58 -11.12 22.30
N ARG A 316 -2.83 -10.13 21.41
CA ARG A 316 -1.78 -9.61 20.50
C ARG A 316 -0.62 -8.97 21.27
N VAL A 317 -0.90 -8.27 22.36
CA VAL A 317 0.13 -7.68 23.22
C VAL A 317 0.92 -8.77 23.97
N SER A 318 0.27 -9.77 24.54
CA SER A 318 0.95 -10.86 25.22
C SER A 318 1.87 -11.67 24.28
N VAL A 319 1.40 -11.99 23.10
CA VAL A 319 2.18 -12.68 22.06
C VAL A 319 3.34 -11.82 21.56
N TRP A 320 3.15 -10.50 21.47
CA TRP A 320 4.22 -9.57 21.10
C TRP A 320 5.32 -9.50 22.14
N LEU A 321 4.95 -9.46 23.43
CA LEU A 321 5.91 -9.41 24.55
C LEU A 321 6.66 -10.72 24.73
N ASP A 322 5.94 -11.84 24.76
CA ASP A 322 6.52 -13.19 24.87
C ASP A 322 5.82 -14.20 23.96
N PRO A 323 6.26 -14.33 22.70
CA PRO A 323 5.70 -15.32 21.79
C PRO A 323 6.07 -16.76 22.15
N TRP A 324 7.16 -16.94 22.93
CA TRP A 324 7.64 -18.28 23.28
C TRP A 324 6.75 -18.98 24.30
N ALA A 325 6.09 -18.23 25.18
CA ALA A 325 5.13 -18.77 26.14
C ALA A 325 3.97 -19.51 25.46
N THR A 326 3.66 -19.17 24.21
CA THR A 326 2.57 -19.76 23.42
C THR A 326 3.05 -20.23 22.04
N ALA A 327 4.30 -20.73 21.96
CA ALA A 327 4.97 -21.07 20.71
C ALA A 327 4.23 -22.15 19.86
N GLN A 328 3.44 -23.04 20.48
CA GLN A 328 2.62 -24.05 19.79
C GLN A 328 1.17 -23.61 19.57
N GLY A 329 0.83 -22.35 19.92
CA GLY A 329 -0.52 -21.81 19.80
C GLY A 329 -0.52 -20.44 19.11
N SER A 330 -1.04 -19.42 19.80
CA SER A 330 -1.16 -18.07 19.28
C SER A 330 0.16 -17.38 18.94
N GLY A 331 1.27 -17.77 19.57
CA GLY A 331 2.63 -17.27 19.29
C GLY A 331 3.33 -17.97 18.13
N TYR A 332 2.81 -19.10 17.62
CA TYR A 332 3.46 -19.92 16.59
C TYR A 332 3.87 -19.09 15.37
N GLN A 333 2.98 -18.26 14.87
CA GLN A 333 3.22 -17.43 13.68
C GLN A 333 4.43 -16.48 13.84
N ILE A 334 4.55 -15.82 15.00
CA ILE A 334 5.66 -14.90 15.28
C ILE A 334 6.97 -15.67 15.51
N VAL A 335 6.90 -16.82 16.18
CA VAL A 335 8.08 -17.67 16.41
C VAL A 335 8.65 -18.19 15.08
N GLN A 336 7.80 -18.67 14.17
CA GLN A 336 8.24 -19.08 12.83
C GLN A 336 8.83 -17.90 12.03
N ALA A 337 8.24 -16.71 12.13
CA ALA A 337 8.79 -15.53 11.49
C ALA A 337 10.18 -15.15 12.02
N ILE A 338 10.43 -15.30 13.32
CA ILE A 338 11.76 -15.07 13.92
C ILE A 338 12.76 -16.10 13.42
N TYR A 339 12.39 -17.40 13.35
CA TYR A 339 13.27 -18.43 12.81
C TYR A 339 13.62 -18.17 11.34
N ALA A 340 12.64 -17.83 10.51
CA ALA A 340 12.83 -17.51 9.11
C ALA A 340 13.80 -16.33 8.90
N LEU A 341 13.61 -15.22 9.65
CA LEU A 341 14.53 -14.09 9.60
C LEU A 341 15.94 -14.45 10.08
N ALA A 342 16.06 -15.27 11.14
CA ALA A 342 17.35 -15.69 11.67
C ALA A 342 18.10 -16.62 10.72
N SER A 343 17.39 -17.53 10.03
CA SER A 343 17.98 -18.47 9.07
C SER A 343 18.52 -17.77 7.83
N GLY A 344 17.92 -16.61 7.43
CA GLY A 344 18.36 -15.86 6.26
C GLY A 344 19.74 -15.20 6.39
N GLY A 345 20.20 -14.89 7.60
CA GLY A 345 21.51 -14.24 7.80
C GLY A 345 21.69 -12.97 6.97
N ILE A 346 22.90 -12.74 6.42
CA ILE A 346 23.23 -11.53 5.66
C ILE A 346 22.74 -11.63 4.19
N PHE A 347 22.98 -12.77 3.54
CA PHE A 347 22.73 -12.92 2.08
C PHE A 347 21.53 -13.81 1.76
N GLY A 348 20.85 -14.37 2.75
CA GLY A 348 19.74 -15.28 2.59
C GLY A 348 20.13 -16.72 2.34
N ALA A 349 19.15 -17.63 2.47
CA ALA A 349 19.30 -19.04 2.09
C ALA A 349 19.43 -19.20 0.55
N GLY A 350 19.07 -18.20 -0.20
CA GLY A 350 18.95 -18.18 -1.66
C GLY A 350 17.50 -18.28 -2.13
N LEU A 351 17.19 -17.61 -3.26
CA LEU A 351 15.85 -17.64 -3.86
C LEU A 351 15.44 -19.08 -4.18
N GLY A 352 14.29 -19.50 -3.65
CA GLY A 352 13.75 -20.83 -3.81
C GLY A 352 14.41 -21.93 -2.96
N ARG A 353 15.34 -21.61 -2.08
CA ARG A 353 16.03 -22.55 -1.19
C ARG A 353 15.62 -22.44 0.28
N GLY A 354 14.91 -21.39 0.66
CA GLY A 354 14.27 -21.25 1.96
C GLY A 354 13.02 -22.12 2.07
N VAL A 355 12.40 -22.11 3.22
CA VAL A 355 11.14 -22.80 3.54
C VAL A 355 10.14 -21.87 4.21
N PRO A 356 9.95 -20.63 3.67
CA PRO A 356 9.11 -19.61 4.29
C PRO A 356 7.63 -20.01 4.36
N GLU A 357 7.21 -21.01 3.64
CA GLU A 357 5.84 -21.58 3.66
C GLU A 357 5.43 -22.10 5.03
N TYR A 358 6.36 -22.41 5.95
CA TYR A 358 6.04 -22.75 7.32
C TYR A 358 5.59 -21.57 8.19
N VAL A 359 5.81 -20.34 7.73
CA VAL A 359 5.27 -19.14 8.39
C VAL A 359 3.81 -18.95 7.98
N PRO A 360 2.83 -19.07 8.91
CA PRO A 360 1.42 -18.86 8.58
C PRO A 360 1.18 -17.48 7.97
N ALA A 361 0.33 -17.39 6.95
CA ALA A 361 0.02 -16.15 6.21
C ALA A 361 1.26 -15.45 5.61
N VAL A 362 2.28 -16.21 5.22
CA VAL A 362 3.53 -15.69 4.65
C VAL A 362 3.31 -14.85 3.39
N HIS A 363 2.33 -15.19 2.57
CA HIS A 363 2.02 -14.48 1.32
C HIS A 363 1.30 -13.13 1.54
N THR A 364 0.73 -12.89 2.71
CA THR A 364 0.04 -11.64 3.08
C THR A 364 0.86 -10.83 4.08
N ASP A 365 0.80 -11.21 5.36
CA ASP A 365 1.31 -10.42 6.47
C ASP A 365 2.82 -10.56 6.69
N PHE A 366 3.40 -11.69 6.29
CA PHE A 366 4.81 -12.02 6.52
C PHE A 366 5.65 -12.17 5.24
N ILE A 367 5.21 -11.57 4.13
CA ILE A 367 5.97 -11.59 2.88
C ILE A 367 7.38 -10.99 3.04
N PHE A 368 7.53 -9.98 3.89
CA PHE A 368 8.82 -9.39 4.23
C PHE A 368 9.75 -10.39 4.93
N VAL A 369 9.19 -11.27 5.74
CA VAL A 369 9.93 -12.36 6.41
C VAL A 369 10.42 -13.38 5.39
N ALA A 370 9.60 -13.75 4.40
CA ALA A 370 10.02 -14.62 3.30
C ALA A 370 11.19 -14.02 2.49
N ILE A 371 11.12 -12.71 2.21
CA ILE A 371 12.24 -11.98 1.59
C ILE A 371 13.48 -12.03 2.49
N GLY A 372 13.30 -11.88 3.80
CA GLY A 372 14.38 -11.97 4.78
C GLY A 372 15.05 -13.34 4.85
N GLU A 373 14.27 -14.42 4.76
CA GLU A 373 14.80 -15.79 4.74
C GLU A 373 15.58 -16.08 3.45
N GLU A 374 15.01 -15.75 2.29
CA GLU A 374 15.60 -16.11 1.00
C GLU A 374 16.66 -15.14 0.50
N MET A 375 16.53 -13.83 0.77
CA MET A 375 17.45 -12.77 0.32
C MET A 375 18.26 -12.14 1.46
N GLY A 376 18.03 -12.56 2.70
CA GLY A 376 18.76 -12.12 3.88
C GLY A 376 18.54 -10.66 4.25
N LEU A 377 19.44 -10.16 5.11
CA LEU A 377 19.48 -8.76 5.52
C LEU A 377 19.66 -7.84 4.31
N ALA A 378 20.43 -8.23 3.28
CA ALA A 378 20.63 -7.44 2.08
C ALA A 378 19.31 -7.21 1.33
N GLY A 379 18.47 -8.24 1.16
CA GLY A 379 17.15 -8.13 0.52
C GLY A 379 16.17 -7.29 1.34
N THR A 380 16.11 -7.48 2.65
CA THR A 380 15.25 -6.68 3.53
C THR A 380 15.66 -5.20 3.58
N LEU A 381 16.94 -4.89 3.61
CA LEU A 381 17.44 -3.52 3.52
C LEU A 381 17.12 -2.88 2.17
N ALA A 382 17.24 -3.62 1.06
CA ALA A 382 16.86 -3.12 -0.25
C ALA A 382 15.38 -2.74 -0.31
N VAL A 383 14.50 -3.56 0.27
CA VAL A 383 13.06 -3.26 0.39
C VAL A 383 12.82 -2.01 1.25
N LEU A 384 13.47 -1.91 2.41
CA LEU A 384 13.37 -0.73 3.28
C LEU A 384 13.80 0.55 2.55
N ILE A 385 14.95 0.51 1.85
CA ILE A 385 15.45 1.64 1.06
C ILE A 385 14.48 2.00 -0.06
N ALA A 386 13.87 1.03 -0.75
CA ALA A 386 12.89 1.29 -1.79
C ALA A 386 11.66 2.02 -1.24
N TYR A 387 11.12 1.62 -0.07
CA TYR A 387 10.04 2.37 0.59
C TYR A 387 10.47 3.75 1.05
N MET A 388 11.65 3.89 1.66
CA MET A 388 12.16 5.20 2.08
C MET A 388 12.28 6.16 0.88
N LEU A 389 12.80 5.69 -0.24
CA LEU A 389 12.91 6.48 -1.47
C LEU A 389 11.54 6.84 -2.03
N LEU A 390 10.59 5.90 -2.06
CA LEU A 390 9.22 6.14 -2.54
C LEU A 390 8.51 7.21 -1.70
N ILE A 391 8.60 7.09 -0.37
CA ILE A 391 8.03 8.05 0.59
C ILE A 391 8.69 9.42 0.45
N PHE A 392 10.02 9.45 0.37
CA PHE A 392 10.77 10.68 0.16
C PHE A 392 10.35 11.38 -1.14
N ARG A 393 10.20 10.64 -2.25
CA ARG A 393 9.75 11.20 -3.53
C ARG A 393 8.32 11.70 -3.46
N GLY A 394 7.42 11.00 -2.78
CA GLY A 394 6.06 11.47 -2.56
C GLY A 394 6.00 12.80 -1.81
N TYR A 395 6.73 12.93 -0.70
CA TYR A 395 6.81 14.20 0.03
C TYR A 395 7.56 15.28 -0.77
N HIS A 396 8.55 14.91 -1.56
CA HIS A 396 9.22 15.87 -2.45
C HIS A 396 8.24 16.48 -3.47
N VAL A 397 7.35 15.66 -4.04
CA VAL A 397 6.25 16.17 -4.91
C VAL A 397 5.38 17.18 -4.14
N ALA A 398 5.00 16.89 -2.89
CA ALA A 398 4.22 17.82 -2.08
C ALA A 398 4.94 19.16 -1.83
N LEU A 399 6.27 19.14 -1.67
CA LEU A 399 7.08 20.34 -1.45
C LEU A 399 7.24 21.20 -2.71
N THR A 400 7.13 20.61 -3.89
CA THR A 400 7.21 21.36 -5.16
C THR A 400 5.90 22.10 -5.50
N ILE A 401 4.78 21.72 -4.87
CA ILE A 401 3.47 22.34 -5.09
C ILE A 401 3.39 23.69 -4.32
N PRO A 402 3.03 24.80 -4.98
CA PRO A 402 2.91 26.10 -4.32
C PRO A 402 1.67 26.13 -3.41
N GLY A 403 1.86 25.80 -2.13
CA GLY A 403 0.76 25.63 -1.16
C GLY A 403 -0.12 26.85 -0.92
N ARG A 404 0.30 28.06 -1.36
CA ARG A 404 -0.53 29.28 -1.28
C ARG A 404 -1.73 29.24 -2.23
N PHE A 405 -1.57 28.63 -3.41
CA PHE A 405 -2.60 28.60 -4.47
C PHE A 405 -3.20 27.21 -4.65
N ARG A 406 -2.47 26.15 -4.27
CA ARG A 406 -2.83 24.75 -4.47
C ARG A 406 -2.72 23.94 -3.17
N GLY A 407 -3.18 24.53 -2.06
CA GLY A 407 -3.04 23.94 -0.72
C GLY A 407 -3.76 22.60 -0.57
N PHE A 408 -4.92 22.41 -1.21
CA PHE A 408 -5.63 21.13 -1.24
C PHE A 408 -4.76 20.04 -1.88
N GLU A 409 -4.19 20.30 -3.06
CA GLU A 409 -3.34 19.33 -3.76
C GLU A 409 -2.10 18.98 -2.95
N GLN A 410 -1.47 19.98 -2.33
CA GLN A 410 -0.32 19.77 -1.45
C GLN A 410 -0.67 18.82 -0.30
N LEU A 411 -1.77 19.09 0.42
CA LEU A 411 -2.22 18.26 1.53
C LEU A 411 -2.70 16.88 1.07
N LEU A 412 -3.32 16.79 -0.11
CA LEU A 412 -3.72 15.51 -0.70
C LEU A 412 -2.51 14.63 -0.97
N VAL A 413 -1.45 15.16 -1.60
CA VAL A 413 -0.20 14.44 -1.85
C VAL A 413 0.47 14.01 -0.53
N VAL A 414 0.49 14.89 0.48
CA VAL A 414 0.98 14.56 1.82
C VAL A 414 0.20 13.39 2.41
N GLY A 415 -1.12 13.43 2.36
CA GLY A 415 -1.98 12.37 2.92
C GLY A 415 -1.80 11.03 2.19
N LEU A 416 -1.80 11.05 0.85
CA LEU A 416 -1.58 9.84 0.04
C LEU A 416 -0.21 9.22 0.29
N THR A 417 0.83 10.04 0.40
CA THR A 417 2.19 9.57 0.76
C THR A 417 2.23 9.02 2.18
N SER A 418 1.54 9.68 3.12
CA SER A 418 1.45 9.22 4.52
C SER A 418 0.74 7.87 4.64
N ILE A 419 -0.24 7.55 3.78
CA ILE A 419 -0.84 6.20 3.76
C ILE A 419 0.26 5.16 3.51
N ILE A 420 1.05 5.33 2.45
CA ILE A 420 2.13 4.38 2.11
C ILE A 420 3.17 4.32 3.24
N ALA A 421 3.57 5.48 3.80
CA ALA A 421 4.58 5.56 4.84
C ALA A 421 4.13 4.85 6.13
N VAL A 422 2.95 5.17 6.64
CA VAL A 422 2.42 4.62 7.89
C VAL A 422 2.10 3.14 7.72
N GLN A 423 1.50 2.74 6.60
CA GLN A 423 1.20 1.33 6.31
C GLN A 423 2.47 0.48 6.26
N SER A 424 3.50 0.94 5.53
CA SER A 424 4.79 0.25 5.47
C SER A 424 5.45 0.16 6.85
N PHE A 425 5.44 1.25 7.62
CA PHE A 425 6.03 1.26 8.96
C PHE A 425 5.33 0.28 9.91
N ILE A 426 4.00 0.23 9.89
CA ILE A 426 3.21 -0.66 10.77
C ILE A 426 3.51 -2.13 10.45
N ILE A 427 3.50 -2.54 9.18
CA ILE A 427 3.70 -3.95 8.84
C ILE A 427 5.15 -4.38 9.02
N LEU A 428 6.11 -3.56 8.60
CA LEU A 428 7.53 -3.84 8.79
C LEU A 428 7.90 -3.86 10.28
N GLY A 429 7.36 -2.91 11.07
CA GLY A 429 7.51 -2.87 12.52
C GLY A 429 6.89 -4.10 13.21
N GLY A 430 5.74 -4.58 12.73
CA GLY A 430 5.11 -5.81 13.22
C GLY A 430 5.96 -7.05 12.93
N ASN A 431 6.47 -7.19 11.70
CA ASN A 431 7.32 -8.31 11.29
C ASN A 431 8.66 -8.34 12.04
N LEU A 432 9.21 -7.16 12.38
CA LEU A 432 10.42 -7.02 13.17
C LEU A 432 10.18 -7.01 14.70
N ARG A 433 8.95 -7.28 15.15
CA ARG A 433 8.56 -7.21 16.58
C ARG A 433 8.81 -5.86 17.26
N LEU A 434 8.88 -4.76 16.52
CA LEU A 434 8.97 -3.43 17.11
C LEU A 434 7.62 -2.97 17.71
N ILE A 435 6.52 -3.43 17.10
CA ILE A 435 5.14 -3.21 17.54
C ILE A 435 4.34 -4.52 17.44
N PRO A 436 3.17 -4.62 18.12
CA PRO A 436 2.29 -5.78 17.96
C PRO A 436 1.84 -5.95 16.51
N LEU A 437 1.72 -7.19 16.04
CA LEU A 437 1.27 -7.50 14.68
C LEU A 437 -0.17 -7.04 14.47
N THR A 438 -0.42 -6.33 13.37
CA THR A 438 -1.71 -5.71 13.07
C THR A 438 -2.52 -6.43 12.00
N GLY A 439 -1.87 -7.21 11.13
CA GLY A 439 -2.55 -7.95 10.05
C GLY A 439 -2.93 -7.07 8.84
N ILE A 440 -2.20 -5.99 8.58
CA ILE A 440 -2.34 -5.20 7.35
C ILE A 440 -1.32 -5.64 6.31
N THR A 441 -1.61 -5.37 5.04
CA THR A 441 -0.74 -5.76 3.92
C THR A 441 0.42 -4.77 3.72
N LEU A 442 1.58 -5.27 3.28
CA LEU A 442 2.70 -4.43 2.84
C LEU A 442 2.39 -3.86 1.43
N PRO A 443 2.34 -2.52 1.26
CA PRO A 443 1.95 -1.90 0.00
C PRO A 443 2.74 -2.45 -1.20
N PHE A 444 2.07 -2.82 -2.28
CA PHE A 444 2.62 -3.37 -3.53
C PHE A 444 3.25 -4.77 -3.42
N ILE A 445 3.70 -5.24 -2.25
CA ILE A 445 4.41 -6.52 -2.11
C ILE A 445 3.48 -7.65 -1.65
N SER A 446 2.67 -7.43 -0.58
CA SER A 446 1.78 -8.47 -0.06
C SER A 446 0.72 -8.90 -1.06
N TYR A 447 0.34 -10.18 -1.02
CA TYR A 447 -0.85 -10.65 -1.70
C TYR A 447 -2.10 -9.99 -1.10
N GLY A 448 -2.89 -9.32 -1.95
CA GLY A 448 -4.11 -8.64 -1.49
C GLY A 448 -4.73 -7.76 -2.58
N GLY A 449 -5.77 -8.28 -3.25
CA GLY A 449 -6.35 -7.63 -4.43
C GLY A 449 -6.80 -6.18 -4.20
N SER A 450 -7.65 -5.94 -3.19
CA SER A 450 -8.16 -4.58 -2.89
C SER A 450 -7.03 -3.61 -2.54
N SER A 451 -6.09 -4.05 -1.69
CA SER A 451 -4.98 -3.21 -1.24
C SER A 451 -4.06 -2.82 -2.41
N ILE A 452 -3.72 -3.77 -3.28
CA ILE A 452 -2.89 -3.50 -4.47
C ILE A 452 -3.56 -2.48 -5.37
N VAL A 453 -4.82 -2.70 -5.75
CA VAL A 453 -5.55 -1.80 -6.64
C VAL A 453 -5.62 -0.38 -6.07
N ILE A 454 -5.91 -0.25 -4.77
CA ILE A 454 -5.97 1.05 -4.08
C ILE A 454 -4.57 1.70 -3.99
N ASN A 455 -3.51 0.95 -3.76
CA ASN A 455 -2.16 1.51 -3.76
C ASN A 455 -1.73 2.01 -5.16
N PHE A 456 -2.12 1.32 -6.23
CA PHE A 456 -1.91 1.83 -7.60
C PHE A 456 -2.75 3.08 -7.91
N LEU A 457 -3.98 3.15 -7.38
CA LEU A 457 -4.80 4.36 -7.45
C LEU A 457 -4.09 5.54 -6.77
N ILE A 458 -3.51 5.34 -5.59
CA ILE A 458 -2.71 6.34 -4.85
C ILE A 458 -1.56 6.84 -5.72
N ILE A 459 -0.78 5.95 -6.32
CA ILE A 459 0.34 6.34 -7.19
C ILE A 459 -0.14 7.06 -8.44
N GLY A 460 -1.25 6.63 -9.03
CA GLY A 460 -1.87 7.32 -10.17
C GLY A 460 -2.23 8.77 -9.85
N LEU A 461 -2.83 9.01 -8.69
CA LEU A 461 -3.15 10.36 -8.20
C LEU A 461 -1.88 11.18 -7.93
N LEU A 462 -0.88 10.61 -7.23
CA LEU A 462 0.40 11.26 -6.95
C LEU A 462 1.10 11.71 -8.24
N LEU A 463 1.23 10.80 -9.21
CA LEU A 463 1.86 11.11 -10.49
C LEU A 463 1.04 12.14 -11.29
N ARG A 464 -0.29 12.06 -11.30
CA ARG A 464 -1.14 13.03 -11.99
C ARG A 464 -0.97 14.42 -11.41
N ILE A 465 -0.94 14.57 -10.09
CA ILE A 465 -0.73 15.86 -9.43
C ILE A 465 0.68 16.40 -9.72
N SER A 466 1.70 15.53 -9.75
CA SER A 466 3.07 15.94 -10.08
C SER A 466 3.23 16.45 -11.52
N ILE A 467 2.34 16.04 -12.43
CA ILE A 467 2.30 16.50 -13.83
C ILE A 467 1.72 17.92 -13.93
N SER A 468 0.69 18.20 -13.14
CA SER A 468 -0.09 19.44 -13.20
C SER A 468 0.72 20.70 -12.88
N ASP A 469 1.91 20.54 -12.29
CA ASP A 469 2.70 21.65 -11.74
C ASP A 469 3.50 22.46 -12.77
N LYS A 470 3.57 22.04 -14.04
CA LYS A 470 4.54 22.63 -15.01
C LYS A 470 3.94 23.07 -16.34
N THR A 471 2.64 23.18 -16.42
CA THR A 471 1.94 23.59 -17.66
C THR A 471 1.33 24.99 -17.60
N PHE A 472 1.84 25.87 -16.74
CA PHE A 472 1.52 27.30 -16.76
C PHE A 472 2.75 28.17 -17.00
#